data_e95d095ccbba1a5abff1799ee97d726c
#
_entry.id   e95d095ccbba1a5abff1799ee97d726c
#
_cell.length_a   1.000
_cell.length_b   1.000
_cell.length_c   1.000
_cell.angle_alpha   90.00
_cell.angle_beta   90.00
_cell.angle_gamma   90.00
#
_symmetry.space_group_name_H-M   'P 1'
#
loop_
_entity.id
_entity.type
_entity.pdbx_description
1 polymer ?
#
loop_
_entity_poly.entity_id
_entity_poly.type
_entity_poly.pdbx_seq_one_letter_code
_entity_poly.pdbx_strand_id
1 'polypeptide(L)'
;ALKIALGGHKNVEFVIPETPYAYIDILGHKYLITHSDTVLNIGYPGKSIDIQRAKNTINDLKEGIGEIDVVLVGHVHVDCKNILPNGTVLMSNGSMSGIDEFALSIGITANNPTQQMFEVTANHSVGDMRSIKLVQADKIKELDKIIRPFEGKF
;
A
#
# COMPACT_ATOMS: atom_id res chain seq x y z
N ALA A 1 -14.69 11.01 6.59
CA ALA A 1 -15.61 9.91 6.94
C ALA A 1 -15.08 9.08 8.12
N LEU A 2 -13.91 8.40 8.00
CA LEU A 2 -13.36 7.53 9.07
C LEU A 2 -13.12 8.27 10.38
N LYS A 3 -12.56 9.49 10.36
CA LYS A 3 -12.34 10.30 11.57
C LYS A 3 -13.66 10.62 12.29
N ILE A 4 -14.73 10.85 11.55
CA ILE A 4 -16.06 11.09 12.13
C ILE A 4 -16.60 9.80 12.76
N ALA A 5 -16.46 8.67 12.08
CA ALA A 5 -16.97 7.38 12.54
C ALA A 5 -16.22 6.82 13.75
N LEU A 6 -14.89 7.00 13.82
CA LEU A 6 -14.02 6.37 14.82
C LEU A 6 -13.40 7.34 15.81
N GLY A 7 -13.57 8.66 15.62
CA GLY A 7 -12.92 9.68 16.45
C GLY A 7 -13.32 9.70 17.94
N GLY A 8 -14.38 8.99 18.30
CA GLY A 8 -14.81 8.79 19.70
C GLY A 8 -14.19 7.57 20.39
N HIS A 9 -13.50 6.70 19.66
CA HIS A 9 -12.87 5.51 20.23
C HIS A 9 -11.55 5.87 20.90
N LYS A 10 -11.40 5.53 22.18
CA LYS A 10 -10.20 5.85 22.99
C LYS A 10 -8.90 5.23 22.49
N ASN A 11 -9.00 4.15 21.69
CA ASN A 11 -7.86 3.40 21.17
C ASN A 11 -7.54 3.75 19.70
N VAL A 12 -8.12 4.83 19.15
CA VAL A 12 -7.92 5.27 17.78
C VAL A 12 -7.41 6.70 17.78
N GLU A 13 -6.22 6.89 17.25
CA GLU A 13 -5.63 8.19 16.99
C GLU A 13 -5.58 8.45 15.47
N PHE A 14 -5.92 9.68 15.07
CA PHE A 14 -5.85 10.12 13.67
C PHE A 14 -4.75 11.14 13.50
N VAL A 15 -3.67 10.74 12.81
CA VAL A 15 -2.62 11.64 12.36
C VAL A 15 -2.85 11.93 10.89
N ILE A 16 -3.21 13.16 10.57
CA ILE A 16 -3.49 13.61 9.18
C ILE A 16 -2.45 14.69 8.85
N PRO A 17 -1.41 14.35 8.06
CA PRO A 17 -0.39 15.33 7.70
C PRO A 17 -0.97 16.39 6.74
N GLU A 18 -0.48 17.62 6.82
CA GLU A 18 -0.79 18.72 5.88
C GLU A 18 0.12 18.68 4.64
N THR A 19 1.10 17.77 4.63
CA THR A 19 2.05 17.54 3.54
C THR A 19 1.55 16.43 2.59
N PRO A 20 2.02 16.37 1.34
CA PRO A 20 1.69 15.28 0.41
C PRO A 20 2.32 13.93 0.78
N TYR A 21 2.96 13.85 1.93
CA TYR A 21 3.52 12.62 2.49
C TYR A 21 3.34 12.57 4.00
N ALA A 22 3.36 11.37 4.56
CA ALA A 22 3.54 11.13 5.98
C ALA A 22 4.94 10.55 6.24
N TYR A 23 5.62 11.04 7.28
CA TYR A 23 6.89 10.50 7.75
C TYR A 23 6.69 10.05 9.18
N ILE A 24 6.85 8.75 9.42
CA ILE A 24 6.52 8.14 10.72
C ILE A 24 7.64 7.20 11.19
N ASP A 25 7.76 7.06 12.50
CA ASP A 25 8.64 6.10 13.15
C ASP A 25 7.81 4.93 13.67
N ILE A 26 8.19 3.72 13.29
CA ILE A 26 7.60 2.48 13.80
C ILE A 26 8.73 1.60 14.33
N LEU A 27 8.81 1.46 15.64
CA LEU A 27 9.83 0.65 16.33
C LEU A 27 11.28 1.04 15.96
N GLY A 28 11.54 2.32 15.73
CA GLY A 28 12.84 2.86 15.34
C GLY A 28 13.09 2.89 13.83
N HIS A 29 12.22 2.29 13.02
CA HIS A 29 12.31 2.33 11.56
C HIS A 29 11.53 3.51 10.98
N LYS A 30 12.12 4.18 9.99
CA LYS A 30 11.59 5.40 9.38
C LYS A 30 10.82 5.07 8.10
N TYR A 31 9.54 5.40 8.10
CA TYR A 31 8.63 5.17 6.98
C TYR A 31 8.24 6.48 6.34
N LEU A 32 8.37 6.54 5.02
CA LEU A 32 7.80 7.57 4.16
C LEU A 32 6.59 6.99 3.43
N ILE A 33 5.42 7.61 3.59
CA ILE A 33 4.17 7.17 2.97
C ILE A 33 3.68 8.29 2.05
N THR A 34 3.47 7.99 0.77
CA THR A 34 3.04 8.98 -0.22
C THR A 34 2.20 8.34 -1.32
N HIS A 35 1.44 9.17 -2.06
CA HIS A 35 0.65 8.71 -3.21
C HIS A 35 1.47 8.51 -4.49
N SER A 36 2.73 8.93 -4.54
CA SER A 36 3.66 8.78 -5.66
C SER A 36 3.52 9.76 -6.83
N ASP A 37 2.38 10.37 -7.09
CA ASP A 37 2.18 11.30 -8.21
C ASP A 37 2.78 12.69 -7.98
N THR A 38 2.97 13.07 -6.73
CA THR A 38 3.48 14.40 -6.33
C THR A 38 4.93 14.36 -5.85
N VAL A 39 5.24 13.50 -4.87
CA VAL A 39 6.55 13.49 -4.21
C VAL A 39 7.57 12.68 -5.00
N LEU A 40 7.22 11.48 -5.42
CA LEU A 40 8.15 10.56 -6.08
C LEU A 40 8.02 10.56 -7.60
N ASN A 41 6.79 10.66 -8.11
CA ASN A 41 6.47 10.63 -9.53
C ASN A 41 7.17 9.47 -10.28
N ILE A 42 7.06 8.25 -9.74
CA ILE A 42 7.84 7.07 -10.13
C ILE A 42 7.07 6.05 -10.95
N GLY A 43 5.83 6.33 -11.28
CA GLY A 43 5.01 5.41 -12.08
C GLY A 43 3.61 5.92 -12.33
N TYR A 44 2.90 5.20 -13.19
CA TYR A 44 1.49 5.41 -13.50
C TYR A 44 0.69 4.16 -13.15
N PRO A 45 -0.62 4.27 -12.93
CA PRO A 45 -1.48 3.12 -12.67
C PRO A 45 -1.28 2.02 -13.69
N GLY A 46 -1.06 0.78 -13.21
CA GLY A 46 -0.84 -0.40 -14.06
C GLY A 46 0.52 -0.47 -14.77
N LYS A 47 1.42 0.46 -14.53
CA LYS A 47 2.79 0.45 -15.06
C LYS A 47 3.80 0.05 -14.00
N SER A 48 4.97 -0.40 -14.44
CA SER A 48 6.08 -0.67 -13.53
C SER A 48 6.63 0.62 -12.93
N ILE A 49 7.16 0.50 -11.72
CA ILE A 49 7.83 1.60 -11.04
C ILE A 49 9.19 1.88 -11.71
N ASP A 50 9.49 3.14 -11.95
CA ASP A 50 10.82 3.60 -12.35
C ASP A 50 11.75 3.57 -11.13
N ILE A 51 12.48 2.47 -10.97
CA ILE A 51 13.37 2.23 -9.83
C ILE A 51 14.53 3.22 -9.79
N GLN A 52 15.07 3.62 -10.94
CA GLN A 52 16.19 4.56 -10.97
C GLN A 52 15.75 5.96 -10.51
N ARG A 53 14.60 6.39 -10.99
CA ARG A 53 14.00 7.66 -10.55
C ARG A 53 13.64 7.61 -9.07
N ALA A 54 13.04 6.51 -8.61
CA ALA A 54 12.72 6.30 -7.20
C ALA A 54 13.97 6.45 -6.32
N LYS A 55 15.06 5.76 -6.66
CA LYS A 55 16.33 5.84 -5.94
C LYS A 55 16.84 7.29 -5.83
N ASN A 56 16.88 8.01 -6.93
CA ASN A 56 17.40 9.38 -6.94
C ASN A 56 16.53 10.29 -6.06
N THR A 57 15.22 10.28 -6.26
CA THR A 57 14.29 11.11 -5.49
C THR A 57 14.30 10.76 -3.99
N ILE A 58 14.40 9.48 -3.63
CA ILE A 58 14.49 9.07 -2.22
C ILE A 58 15.81 9.52 -1.60
N ASN A 59 16.92 9.49 -2.33
CA ASN A 59 18.18 10.02 -1.82
C ASN A 59 18.11 11.53 -1.58
N ASP A 60 17.53 12.29 -2.51
CA ASP A 60 17.33 13.74 -2.36
C ASP A 60 16.42 14.05 -1.14
N LEU A 61 15.38 13.25 -0.94
CA LEU A 61 14.50 13.38 0.23
C LEU A 61 15.24 13.08 1.55
N LYS A 62 16.13 12.09 1.58
CA LYS A 62 16.93 11.78 2.77
C LYS A 62 17.82 12.95 3.20
N GLU A 63 18.32 13.74 2.25
CA GLU A 63 19.10 14.95 2.57
C GLU A 63 18.25 16.01 3.30
N GLY A 64 16.94 16.07 3.01
CA GLY A 64 16.03 17.04 3.60
C GLY A 64 15.36 16.60 4.88
N ILE A 65 14.91 15.34 4.95
CA ILE A 65 14.07 14.81 6.05
C ILE A 65 14.77 13.77 6.92
N GLY A 66 15.95 13.31 6.57
CA GLY A 66 16.73 12.31 7.30
C GLY A 66 16.55 10.89 6.78
N GLU A 67 16.90 9.90 7.59
CA GLU A 67 16.89 8.49 7.19
C GLU A 67 15.49 8.01 6.79
N ILE A 68 15.44 7.15 5.76
CA ILE A 68 14.22 6.50 5.29
C ILE A 68 14.56 5.01 5.08
N ASP A 69 13.94 4.15 5.88
CA ASP A 69 14.12 2.70 5.78
C ASP A 69 13.13 2.09 4.80
N VAL A 70 11.89 2.58 4.82
CA VAL A 70 10.80 2.06 4.00
C VAL A 70 10.04 3.21 3.34
N VAL A 71 9.73 3.04 2.07
CA VAL A 71 8.84 3.92 1.30
C VAL A 71 7.60 3.14 0.87
N LEU A 72 6.44 3.56 1.35
CA LEU A 72 5.14 3.01 0.96
C LEU A 72 4.48 3.96 -0.03
N VAL A 73 4.18 3.46 -1.23
CA VAL A 73 3.57 4.27 -2.30
C VAL A 73 2.22 3.72 -2.74
N GLY A 74 1.28 4.64 -2.90
CA GLY A 74 0.03 4.39 -3.60
C GLY A 74 0.12 4.72 -5.09
N HIS A 75 -1.01 4.92 -5.76
CA HIS A 75 -1.18 5.37 -7.14
C HIS A 75 -0.87 4.32 -8.23
N VAL A 76 0.20 3.57 -8.12
CA VAL A 76 0.70 2.68 -9.19
C VAL A 76 -0.23 1.49 -9.42
N HIS A 77 -1.00 1.08 -8.41
CA HIS A 77 -1.94 -0.05 -8.44
C HIS A 77 -1.27 -1.40 -8.76
N VAL A 78 0.04 -1.48 -8.62
CA VAL A 78 0.83 -2.70 -8.82
C VAL A 78 1.43 -3.11 -7.49
N ASP A 79 1.16 -4.34 -7.09
CA ASP A 79 1.74 -4.96 -5.90
C ASP A 79 3.22 -5.25 -6.16
N CYS A 80 4.12 -4.54 -5.52
CA CYS A 80 5.55 -4.80 -5.64
C CYS A 80 6.35 -4.44 -4.38
N LYS A 81 7.48 -5.11 -4.22
CA LYS A 81 8.52 -4.81 -3.24
C LYS A 81 9.87 -4.78 -3.95
N ASN A 82 10.61 -3.72 -3.77
CA ASN A 82 11.97 -3.54 -4.26
C ASN A 82 12.89 -3.10 -3.12
N ILE A 83 14.09 -3.64 -3.09
CA ILE A 83 15.15 -3.17 -2.18
C ILE A 83 16.10 -2.34 -3.03
N LEU A 84 16.20 -1.06 -2.72
CA LEU A 84 17.06 -0.13 -3.42
C LEU A 84 18.53 -0.37 -3.02
N PRO A 85 19.50 0.04 -3.86
CA PRO A 85 20.93 -0.17 -3.57
C PRO A 85 21.42 0.47 -2.25
N ASN A 86 20.71 1.48 -1.75
CA ASN A 86 21.00 2.12 -0.45
C ASN A 86 20.31 1.40 0.74
N GLY A 87 19.70 0.24 0.52
CA GLY A 87 19.01 -0.55 1.54
C GLY A 87 17.56 -0.15 1.80
N THR A 88 17.09 0.98 1.27
CA THR A 88 15.69 1.40 1.44
C THR A 88 14.73 0.42 0.76
N VAL A 89 13.70 -0.01 1.46
CA VAL A 89 12.64 -0.85 0.91
C VAL A 89 11.56 0.03 0.28
N LEU A 90 11.35 -0.11 -1.02
CA LEU A 90 10.26 0.54 -1.75
C LEU A 90 9.13 -0.46 -1.99
N MET A 91 7.94 -0.14 -1.51
CA MET A 91 6.76 -0.98 -1.65
C MET A 91 5.61 -0.19 -2.26
N SER A 92 4.89 -0.80 -3.19
CA SER A 92 3.59 -0.29 -3.66
C SER A 92 2.51 -1.34 -3.46
N ASN A 93 1.30 -0.85 -3.22
CA ASN A 93 0.12 -1.68 -3.02
C ASN A 93 -0.65 -1.85 -4.33
N GLY A 94 -1.31 -2.98 -4.49
CA GLY A 94 -2.28 -3.19 -5.56
C GLY A 94 -3.54 -2.32 -5.36
N SER A 95 -4.40 -2.30 -6.37
CA SER A 95 -5.70 -1.65 -6.25
C SER A 95 -6.62 -2.42 -5.29
N MET A 96 -7.44 -1.73 -4.53
CA MET A 96 -8.51 -2.36 -3.73
C MET A 96 -9.73 -2.69 -4.57
N SER A 97 -10.05 -1.89 -5.59
CA SER A 97 -11.28 -2.02 -6.38
C SER A 97 -11.17 -2.98 -7.57
N GLY A 98 -9.97 -3.42 -7.93
CA GLY A 98 -9.78 -4.19 -9.17
C GLY A 98 -9.89 -3.30 -10.42
N ILE A 99 -10.39 -3.88 -11.51
CA ILE A 99 -10.57 -3.17 -12.79
C ILE A 99 -11.94 -2.51 -12.79
N ASP A 100 -11.97 -1.20 -12.94
CA ASP A 100 -13.15 -0.40 -13.18
C ASP A 100 -13.11 0.26 -14.57
N GLU A 101 -14.16 1.01 -14.94
CA GLU A 101 -14.24 1.70 -16.23
C GLU A 101 -13.09 2.71 -16.43
N PHE A 102 -12.66 3.36 -15.35
CA PHE A 102 -11.55 4.30 -15.40
C PHE A 102 -10.24 3.56 -15.69
N ALA A 103 -9.99 2.45 -14.99
CA ALA A 103 -8.81 1.61 -15.20
C ALA A 103 -8.72 1.12 -16.66
N LEU A 104 -9.86 0.68 -17.23
CA LEU A 104 -9.95 0.27 -18.64
C LEU A 104 -9.64 1.44 -19.59
N SER A 105 -10.16 2.65 -19.29
CA SER A 105 -9.96 3.83 -20.13
C SER A 105 -8.50 4.26 -20.26
N ILE A 106 -7.67 3.95 -19.26
CA ILE A 106 -6.23 4.23 -19.23
C ILE A 106 -5.37 3.01 -19.57
N GLY A 107 -6.00 1.94 -20.10
CA GLY A 107 -5.31 0.76 -20.61
C GLY A 107 -4.85 -0.24 -19.54
N ILE A 108 -5.41 -0.21 -18.34
CA ILE A 108 -5.18 -1.22 -17.31
C ILE A 108 -6.13 -2.40 -17.56
N THR A 109 -5.61 -3.50 -18.11
CA THR A 109 -6.43 -4.65 -18.51
C THR A 109 -6.32 -5.86 -17.57
N ALA A 110 -5.37 -5.86 -16.64
CA ALA A 110 -5.12 -7.00 -15.76
C ALA A 110 -4.60 -6.53 -14.40
N ASN A 111 -5.49 -6.17 -13.48
CA ASN A 111 -5.13 -5.91 -12.11
C ASN A 111 -6.02 -6.74 -11.18
N ASN A 112 -5.45 -7.78 -10.58
CA ASN A 112 -6.13 -8.45 -9.49
C ASN A 112 -6.04 -7.56 -8.25
N PRO A 113 -7.15 -7.24 -7.58
CA PRO A 113 -7.13 -6.45 -6.37
C PRO A 113 -6.32 -7.19 -5.30
N THR A 114 -5.29 -6.51 -4.80
CA THR A 114 -4.37 -7.04 -3.80
C THR A 114 -4.01 -5.98 -2.77
N GLN A 115 -3.78 -6.42 -1.53
CA GLN A 115 -3.23 -5.59 -0.48
C GLN A 115 -2.06 -6.30 0.18
N GLN A 116 -1.02 -5.56 0.54
CA GLN A 116 0.12 -6.10 1.26
C GLN A 116 -0.07 -5.94 2.77
N MET A 117 0.26 -6.98 3.49
CA MET A 117 0.38 -6.98 4.94
C MET A 117 1.78 -7.46 5.30
N PHE A 118 2.44 -6.79 6.22
CA PHE A 118 3.76 -7.19 6.69
C PHE A 118 3.91 -6.93 8.19
N GLU A 119 4.81 -7.67 8.79
CA GLU A 119 5.20 -7.51 10.19
C GLU A 119 6.32 -6.47 10.30
N VAL A 120 6.31 -5.71 11.38
CA VAL A 120 7.41 -4.82 11.78
C VAL A 120 7.92 -5.27 13.14
N THR A 121 9.22 -5.45 13.28
CA THR A 121 9.86 -5.78 14.56
C THR A 121 10.99 -4.78 14.85
N ALA A 122 11.52 -4.75 16.06
CA ALA A 122 12.65 -3.90 16.37
C ALA A 122 13.90 -4.16 15.49
N ASN A 123 14.01 -5.37 14.92
CA ASN A 123 15.14 -5.78 14.08
C ASN A 123 14.88 -5.70 12.57
N HIS A 124 13.60 -5.63 12.16
CA HIS A 124 13.23 -5.67 10.75
C HIS A 124 12.16 -4.63 10.44
N SER A 125 12.48 -3.71 9.56
CA SER A 125 11.53 -2.72 9.05
C SER A 125 10.41 -3.34 8.20
N VAL A 126 10.70 -4.43 7.49
CA VAL A 126 9.73 -5.26 6.76
C VAL A 126 10.12 -6.72 6.99
N GLY A 127 9.45 -7.39 7.91
CA GLY A 127 9.58 -8.80 8.21
C GLY A 127 8.74 -9.68 7.29
N ASP A 128 8.04 -10.65 7.88
CA ASP A 128 7.15 -11.54 7.13
C ASP A 128 6.06 -10.74 6.40
N MET A 129 5.90 -11.04 5.12
CA MET A 129 5.00 -10.31 4.23
C MET A 129 4.03 -11.26 3.53
N ARG A 130 2.78 -10.81 3.40
CA ARG A 130 1.73 -11.52 2.66
C ARG A 130 1.06 -10.58 1.68
N SER A 131 0.88 -11.02 0.44
CA SER A 131 -0.01 -10.38 -0.51
C SER A 131 -1.42 -10.99 -0.39
N ILE A 132 -2.37 -10.20 0.04
CA ILE A 132 -3.75 -10.60 0.25
C ILE A 132 -4.51 -10.31 -1.04
N LYS A 133 -4.96 -11.35 -1.72
CA LYS A 133 -5.85 -11.22 -2.88
C LYS A 133 -7.25 -10.89 -2.41
N LEU A 134 -7.78 -9.76 -2.88
CA LEU A 134 -9.15 -9.36 -2.61
C LEU A 134 -10.08 -9.98 -3.65
N VAL A 135 -11.27 -10.39 -3.22
CA VAL A 135 -12.29 -10.93 -4.12
C VAL A 135 -13.17 -9.78 -4.60
N GLN A 136 -13.43 -9.69 -5.90
CA GLN A 136 -14.38 -8.72 -6.44
C GLN A 136 -15.78 -9.02 -5.92
N ALA A 137 -16.57 -7.97 -5.62
CA ALA A 137 -17.90 -8.09 -5.03
C ALA A 137 -18.85 -8.99 -5.84
N ASP A 138 -18.70 -9.02 -7.17
CA ASP A 138 -19.51 -9.86 -8.05
C ASP A 138 -19.28 -11.37 -7.84
N LYS A 139 -18.06 -11.73 -7.43
CA LYS A 139 -17.70 -13.13 -7.12
C LYS A 139 -18.13 -13.57 -5.72
N ILE A 140 -18.38 -12.62 -4.80
CA ILE A 140 -18.89 -12.94 -3.45
C ILE A 140 -20.28 -13.56 -3.56
N LYS A 141 -21.14 -13.07 -4.43
CA LYS A 141 -22.47 -13.64 -4.69
C LYS A 141 -22.45 -15.07 -5.23
N GLU A 142 -21.39 -15.47 -5.91
CA GLU A 142 -21.20 -16.87 -6.33
C GLU A 142 -20.65 -17.74 -5.21
N LEU A 143 -19.82 -17.20 -4.34
CA LEU A 143 -19.29 -17.90 -3.16
C LEU A 143 -20.39 -18.19 -2.14
N ASP A 144 -21.33 -17.29 -1.91
CA ASP A 144 -22.50 -17.50 -1.04
C ASP A 144 -23.39 -18.64 -1.54
N LYS A 145 -23.36 -18.98 -2.83
CA LYS A 145 -24.06 -20.14 -3.39
C LYS A 145 -23.30 -21.46 -3.18
N ILE A 146 -21.99 -21.39 -2.95
CA ILE A 146 -21.11 -22.56 -2.79
C ILE A 146 -20.92 -22.88 -1.31
N ILE A 147 -20.86 -21.87 -0.45
CA ILE A 147 -20.75 -22.04 1.01
C ILE A 147 -22.16 -22.32 1.55
N ARG A 148 -22.53 -23.59 1.58
CA ARG A 148 -23.71 -24.01 2.38
C ARG A 148 -23.35 -23.86 3.86
N PRO A 149 -24.22 -23.22 4.68
CA PRO A 149 -24.01 -23.24 6.12
C PRO A 149 -23.93 -24.68 6.57
N PHE A 150 -22.96 -25.01 7.39
CA PHE A 150 -22.83 -26.32 8.01
C PHE A 150 -23.99 -26.48 8.97
N GLU A 151 -25.06 -27.18 8.56
CA GLU A 151 -26.17 -27.60 9.42
C GLU A 151 -25.73 -28.81 10.26
N GLY A 152 -24.76 -28.61 11.13
CA GLY A 152 -24.40 -29.60 12.15
C GLY A 152 -25.36 -29.50 13.30
N LYS A 153 -26.21 -30.50 13.44
CA LYS A 153 -26.90 -30.76 14.72
C LYS A 153 -25.86 -31.32 15.70
N PHE A 154 -25.63 -30.59 16.78
CA PHE A 154 -24.95 -31.10 17.96
C PHE A 154 -25.97 -31.84 18.83
#